data_d80b77e0b2919b58c61c874328f84212
#
_entry.id   d80b77e0b2919b58c61c874328f84212
#
_cell.length_a   1.000
_cell.length_b   1.000
_cell.length_c   1.000
_cell.angle_alpha   90.00
_cell.angle_beta   90.00
_cell.angle_gamma   90.00
#
_symmetry.space_group_name_H-M   'P 1'
#
loop_
_entity.id
_entity.type
_entity.pdbx_description
1 polymer ?
#
loop_
_entity_poly.entity_id
_entity_poly.type
_entity_poly.pdbx_seq_one_letter_code
_entity_poly.pdbx_strand_id
1 'polypeptide(L)'
;MCIPSRFVGRTLLCCAMAAAPAFALAQAAAPAKPAVGTQMTPAATYDKLLSGMEKEFVDAAEAMPDDKFDFAPPTSAGDFKGVRSFGAQVKHVAQANYYFFGGSMSEADGKAKSDAIEKLTSKADIIQALKDSFTQAHTYIAGITPQNAFVMTEHGTRGGMTAFGIAHMMDHYGQMVVYLRMNGIVPPASRGSM
;
A
#
# COMPACT_ATOMS: atom_id res chain seq x y z
N MET A 1 76.49 -6.84 -53.15
CA MET A 1 75.73 -5.79 -52.46
C MET A 1 74.28 -6.31 -52.34
N CYS A 2 73.97 -7.07 -51.27
CA CYS A 2 72.71 -7.77 -51.06
C CYS A 2 71.82 -6.94 -50.15
N ILE A 3 70.56 -6.73 -50.56
CA ILE A 3 69.51 -6.08 -49.77
C ILE A 3 68.59 -7.20 -49.25
N PRO A 4 68.31 -7.28 -47.94
CA PRO A 4 67.38 -8.29 -47.43
C PRO A 4 65.91 -7.79 -47.46
N SER A 5 65.07 -8.71 -47.95
CA SER A 5 63.61 -8.61 -47.98
C SER A 5 62.98 -8.63 -46.56
N ARG A 6 62.07 -7.70 -46.29
CA ARG A 6 61.28 -7.67 -45.06
C ARG A 6 59.95 -8.44 -45.22
N PHE A 7 59.83 -9.55 -44.50
CA PHE A 7 58.53 -10.24 -44.31
C PHE A 7 57.59 -9.42 -43.36
N VAL A 8 56.44 -9.05 -43.86
CA VAL A 8 55.35 -8.47 -43.06
C VAL A 8 54.39 -9.59 -42.67
N GLY A 9 54.44 -10.00 -41.43
CA GLY A 9 53.51 -10.95 -40.86
C GLY A 9 52.12 -10.28 -40.60
N ARG A 10 51.11 -10.80 -41.27
CA ARG A 10 49.71 -10.41 -40.98
C ARG A 10 49.18 -11.25 -39.80
N THR A 11 49.01 -10.62 -38.66
CA THR A 11 48.34 -11.21 -37.50
C THR A 11 46.80 -11.15 -37.72
N LEU A 12 46.16 -12.31 -37.91
CA LEU A 12 44.70 -12.41 -37.90
C LEU A 12 44.20 -12.36 -36.45
N LEU A 13 43.47 -11.29 -36.10
CA LEU A 13 42.79 -11.14 -34.84
C LEU A 13 41.41 -11.83 -34.97
N CYS A 14 41.25 -13.04 -34.42
CA CYS A 14 39.94 -13.69 -34.29
C CYS A 14 39.16 -13.05 -33.17
N CYS A 15 38.15 -12.20 -33.50
CA CYS A 15 37.13 -11.76 -32.55
C CYS A 15 36.15 -12.91 -32.30
N ALA A 16 36.26 -13.57 -31.15
CA ALA A 16 35.24 -14.50 -30.67
C ALA A 16 34.08 -13.64 -30.07
N MET A 17 32.96 -13.58 -30.80
CA MET A 17 31.73 -13.01 -30.26
C MET A 17 31.10 -14.03 -29.29
N ALA A 18 31.18 -13.76 -28.00
CA ALA A 18 30.44 -14.49 -27.00
C ALA A 18 28.95 -14.06 -27.05
N ALA A 19 28.11 -14.94 -27.60
CA ALA A 19 26.64 -14.75 -27.52
C ALA A 19 26.18 -15.02 -26.09
N ALA A 20 25.86 -13.97 -25.33
CA ALA A 20 25.19 -14.11 -24.05
C ALA A 20 23.74 -14.53 -24.28
N PRO A 21 23.21 -15.57 -23.58
CA PRO A 21 21.78 -15.90 -23.65
C PRO A 21 20.97 -14.79 -23.07
N ALA A 22 20.11 -14.16 -23.87
CA ALA A 22 19.07 -13.23 -23.38
C ALA A 22 18.00 -14.05 -22.64
N PHE A 23 18.04 -14.03 -21.31
CA PHE A 23 16.92 -14.50 -20.51
C PHE A 23 15.76 -13.52 -20.70
N ALA A 24 14.79 -13.86 -21.56
CA ALA A 24 13.53 -13.19 -21.65
C ALA A 24 12.77 -13.46 -20.34
N LEU A 25 12.72 -12.47 -19.43
CA LEU A 25 11.81 -12.48 -18.31
C LEU A 25 10.39 -12.43 -18.90
N ALA A 26 9.71 -13.57 -18.90
CA ALA A 26 8.29 -13.62 -19.24
C ALA A 26 7.54 -12.79 -18.20
N GLN A 27 7.11 -11.60 -18.59
CA GLN A 27 6.26 -10.73 -17.76
C GLN A 27 4.91 -11.44 -17.64
N ALA A 28 4.58 -11.93 -16.44
CA ALA A 28 3.29 -12.56 -16.18
C ALA A 28 2.19 -11.56 -16.56
N ALA A 29 1.35 -11.95 -17.52
CA ALA A 29 0.20 -11.13 -17.92
C ALA A 29 -0.70 -10.90 -16.70
N ALA A 30 -1.13 -9.65 -16.49
CA ALA A 30 -2.08 -9.32 -15.43
C ALA A 30 -3.33 -10.22 -15.59
N PRO A 31 -3.89 -10.73 -14.46
CA PRO A 31 -5.07 -11.60 -14.53
C PRO A 31 -6.21 -10.91 -15.26
N ALA A 32 -6.84 -11.61 -16.19
CA ALA A 32 -7.95 -11.09 -16.98
C ALA A 32 -9.12 -10.69 -16.06
N LYS A 33 -9.76 -9.55 -16.38
CA LYS A 33 -10.95 -9.12 -15.64
C LYS A 33 -12.06 -10.17 -15.76
N PRO A 34 -12.71 -10.57 -14.64
CA PRO A 34 -13.84 -11.50 -14.67
C PRO A 34 -14.93 -11.03 -15.63
N ALA A 35 -15.55 -11.97 -16.37
CA ALA A 35 -16.65 -11.66 -17.25
C ALA A 35 -17.89 -11.20 -16.47
N VAL A 36 -18.75 -10.40 -17.11
CA VAL A 36 -20.04 -10.02 -16.52
C VAL A 36 -20.87 -11.27 -16.24
N GLY A 37 -21.46 -11.37 -15.05
CA GLY A 37 -22.21 -12.55 -14.58
C GLY A 37 -21.36 -13.55 -13.80
N THR A 38 -20.03 -13.39 -13.73
CA THR A 38 -19.18 -14.24 -12.88
C THR A 38 -19.47 -13.98 -11.39
N GLN A 39 -19.79 -15.06 -10.66
CA GLN A 39 -19.94 -14.99 -9.21
C GLN A 39 -18.56 -14.89 -8.54
N MET A 40 -18.35 -13.82 -7.79
CA MET A 40 -17.13 -13.59 -7.03
C MET A 40 -17.27 -14.13 -5.61
N THR A 41 -16.14 -14.58 -5.03
CA THR A 41 -16.13 -14.96 -3.61
C THR A 41 -16.11 -13.69 -2.73
N PRO A 42 -16.60 -13.76 -1.47
CA PRO A 42 -16.47 -12.66 -0.53
C PRO A 42 -15.02 -12.19 -0.37
N ALA A 43 -14.07 -13.12 -0.20
CA ALA A 43 -12.64 -12.81 -0.11
C ALA A 43 -12.17 -12.01 -1.32
N ALA A 44 -12.39 -12.50 -2.55
CA ALA A 44 -11.94 -11.80 -3.75
C ALA A 44 -12.59 -10.42 -3.93
N THR A 45 -13.83 -10.25 -3.48
CA THR A 45 -14.56 -8.98 -3.56
C THR A 45 -13.96 -7.95 -2.59
N TYR A 46 -13.79 -8.34 -1.32
CA TYR A 46 -13.25 -7.44 -0.30
C TYR A 46 -11.76 -7.16 -0.51
N ASP A 47 -10.98 -8.15 -0.93
CA ASP A 47 -9.55 -7.98 -1.19
C ASP A 47 -9.28 -6.98 -2.31
N LYS A 48 -10.11 -7.00 -3.36
CA LYS A 48 -10.04 -6.01 -4.43
C LYS A 48 -10.33 -4.59 -3.93
N LEU A 49 -11.32 -4.42 -3.05
CA LEU A 49 -11.64 -3.12 -2.46
C LEU A 49 -10.52 -2.66 -1.53
N LEU A 50 -10.01 -3.56 -0.68
CA LEU A 50 -8.91 -3.26 0.22
C LEU A 50 -7.65 -2.86 -0.55
N SER A 51 -7.26 -3.61 -1.60
CA SER A 51 -6.09 -3.28 -2.43
C SER A 51 -6.18 -1.90 -3.06
N GLY A 52 -7.38 -1.48 -3.48
CA GLY A 52 -7.61 -0.12 -3.97
C GLY A 52 -7.37 0.92 -2.89
N MET A 53 -7.93 0.70 -1.70
CA MET A 53 -7.77 1.60 -0.56
C MET A 53 -6.33 1.64 -0.04
N GLU A 54 -5.68 0.48 0.08
CA GLU A 54 -4.27 0.41 0.46
C GLU A 54 -3.42 1.29 -0.43
N LYS A 55 -3.55 1.10 -1.75
CA LYS A 55 -2.78 1.89 -2.72
C LYS A 55 -3.01 3.40 -2.53
N GLU A 56 -4.26 3.83 -2.49
CA GLU A 56 -4.58 5.26 -2.39
C GLU A 56 -4.12 5.84 -1.04
N PHE A 57 -4.30 5.09 0.05
CA PHE A 57 -3.95 5.53 1.39
C PHE A 57 -2.43 5.60 1.60
N VAL A 58 -1.70 4.57 1.17
CA VAL A 58 -0.23 4.53 1.27
C VAL A 58 0.40 5.59 0.37
N ASP A 59 -0.06 5.72 -0.88
CA ASP A 59 0.42 6.75 -1.80
C ASP A 59 0.19 8.17 -1.22
N ALA A 60 -0.95 8.41 -0.58
CA ALA A 60 -1.25 9.68 0.09
C ALA A 60 -0.31 9.92 1.28
N ALA A 61 -0.08 8.90 2.11
CA ALA A 61 0.83 8.98 3.25
C ALA A 61 2.27 9.28 2.80
N GLU A 62 2.73 8.63 1.74
CA GLU A 62 4.06 8.84 1.16
C GLU A 62 4.21 10.25 0.53
N ALA A 63 3.14 10.81 -0.02
CA ALA A 63 3.16 12.10 -0.70
C ALA A 63 3.34 13.30 0.23
N MET A 64 2.99 13.22 1.51
CA MET A 64 3.19 14.30 2.46
C MET A 64 4.68 14.40 2.83
N PRO A 65 5.36 15.55 2.69
CA PRO A 65 6.75 15.74 3.12
C PRO A 65 6.92 15.50 4.63
N ASP A 66 8.13 15.12 5.04
CA ASP A 66 8.45 14.80 6.43
C ASP A 66 8.22 16.00 7.35
N ASP A 67 8.63 17.19 6.94
CA ASP A 67 8.46 18.45 7.67
C ASP A 67 7.00 18.89 7.81
N LYS A 68 6.07 18.26 7.05
CA LYS A 68 4.64 18.53 7.07
C LYS A 68 3.81 17.33 7.57
N PHE A 69 4.48 16.28 8.00
CA PHE A 69 3.77 15.06 8.40
C PHE A 69 2.90 15.25 9.65
N ASP A 70 3.25 16.23 10.52
CA ASP A 70 2.44 16.63 11.67
C ASP A 70 1.46 17.78 11.38
N PHE A 71 1.24 18.10 10.10
CA PHE A 71 0.28 19.15 9.73
C PHE A 71 -1.14 18.79 10.19
N ALA A 72 -1.80 19.76 10.83
CA ALA A 72 -3.25 19.78 11.05
C ALA A 72 -3.81 21.12 10.52
N PRO A 73 -5.05 21.17 10.00
CA PRO A 73 -5.66 22.41 9.58
C PRO A 73 -5.65 23.44 10.71
N PRO A 74 -5.22 24.69 10.45
CA PRO A 74 -5.21 25.73 11.48
C PRO A 74 -6.62 26.20 11.81
N THR A 75 -6.84 26.67 13.03
CA THR A 75 -8.14 27.18 13.47
C THR A 75 -8.60 28.43 12.71
N SER A 76 -7.70 29.10 11.99
CA SER A 76 -8.05 30.19 11.05
C SER A 76 -8.78 29.70 9.80
N ALA A 77 -8.68 28.39 9.46
CA ALA A 77 -9.39 27.79 8.33
C ALA A 77 -10.78 27.26 8.70
N GLY A 78 -11.17 27.28 9.99
CA GLY A 78 -12.43 26.77 10.51
C GLY A 78 -12.28 26.21 11.92
N ASP A 79 -13.31 25.51 12.41
CA ASP A 79 -13.24 24.85 13.71
C ASP A 79 -12.53 23.49 13.60
N PHE A 80 -11.20 23.56 13.62
CA PHE A 80 -10.31 22.38 13.58
C PHE A 80 -9.63 22.11 14.92
N LYS A 81 -10.15 22.64 16.03
CA LYS A 81 -9.57 22.37 17.35
C LYS A 81 -9.64 20.88 17.69
N GLY A 82 -8.49 20.27 17.97
CA GLY A 82 -8.38 18.89 18.43
C GLY A 82 -8.51 17.82 17.33
N VAL A 83 -8.54 18.20 16.06
CA VAL A 83 -8.45 17.22 14.97
C VAL A 83 -7.07 16.54 14.94
N ARG A 84 -7.02 15.32 14.43
CA ARG A 84 -5.76 14.62 14.24
C ARG A 84 -4.91 15.31 13.19
N SER A 85 -3.58 15.36 13.41
CA SER A 85 -2.63 15.72 12.38
C SER A 85 -2.61 14.65 11.26
N PHE A 86 -1.98 14.96 10.12
CA PHE A 86 -1.85 14.04 9.01
C PHE A 86 -1.21 12.70 9.45
N GLY A 87 -0.05 12.73 10.12
CA GLY A 87 0.60 11.53 10.64
C GLY A 87 -0.23 10.80 11.69
N ALA A 88 -0.97 11.53 12.53
CA ALA A 88 -1.90 10.92 13.48
C ALA A 88 -3.08 10.22 12.80
N GLN A 89 -3.55 10.70 11.63
CA GLN A 89 -4.54 9.98 10.80
C GLN A 89 -3.96 8.64 10.31
N VAL A 90 -2.70 8.66 9.83
CA VAL A 90 -2.01 7.44 9.33
C VAL A 90 -1.86 6.41 10.45
N LYS A 91 -1.38 6.83 11.63
CA LYS A 91 -1.27 5.96 12.81
C LYS A 91 -2.63 5.38 13.20
N HIS A 92 -3.66 6.22 13.24
CA HIS A 92 -5.00 5.79 13.62
C HIS A 92 -5.57 4.71 12.70
N VAL A 93 -5.39 4.83 11.38
CA VAL A 93 -5.83 3.79 10.44
C VAL A 93 -5.03 2.51 10.61
N ALA A 94 -3.70 2.61 10.81
CA ALA A 94 -2.88 1.43 11.11
C ALA A 94 -3.35 0.69 12.38
N GLN A 95 -3.71 1.43 13.43
CA GLN A 95 -4.26 0.86 14.67
C GLN A 95 -5.65 0.26 14.44
N ALA A 96 -6.53 0.96 13.74
CA ALA A 96 -7.88 0.52 13.44
C ALA A 96 -7.91 -0.75 12.57
N ASN A 97 -6.92 -0.94 11.69
CA ASN A 97 -6.80 -2.16 10.91
C ASN A 97 -6.61 -3.40 11.80
N TYR A 98 -5.85 -3.31 12.88
CA TYR A 98 -5.73 -4.40 13.87
C TYR A 98 -7.04 -4.65 14.63
N TYR A 99 -7.85 -3.63 14.85
CA TYR A 99 -9.17 -3.79 15.44
C TYR A 99 -10.16 -4.48 14.48
N PHE A 100 -10.26 -4.01 13.23
CA PHE A 100 -11.22 -4.54 12.26
C PHE A 100 -10.82 -5.90 11.68
N PHE A 101 -9.51 -6.14 11.53
CA PHE A 101 -8.95 -7.28 10.82
C PHE A 101 -8.01 -8.12 11.70
N GLY A 102 -8.09 -7.98 13.02
CA GLY A 102 -7.28 -8.76 13.98
C GLY A 102 -7.53 -10.27 13.88
N GLY A 103 -8.73 -10.66 13.50
CA GLY A 103 -9.07 -12.09 13.30
C GLY A 103 -9.04 -12.87 14.62
N SER A 104 -8.09 -13.82 14.71
CA SER A 104 -7.84 -14.60 15.91
C SER A 104 -6.85 -13.97 16.89
N MET A 105 -6.39 -12.74 16.63
CA MET A 105 -5.51 -12.01 17.54
C MET A 105 -6.23 -11.77 18.86
N SER A 106 -5.53 -11.96 19.97
CA SER A 106 -6.09 -11.62 21.28
C SER A 106 -6.26 -10.11 21.43
N GLU A 107 -7.21 -9.68 22.25
CA GLU A 107 -7.38 -8.25 22.56
C GLU A 107 -6.09 -7.62 23.12
N ALA A 108 -5.35 -8.37 23.96
CA ALA A 108 -4.07 -7.94 24.51
C ALA A 108 -3.01 -7.72 23.42
N ASP A 109 -2.93 -8.62 22.42
CA ASP A 109 -1.99 -8.49 21.31
C ASP A 109 -2.39 -7.32 20.38
N GLY A 110 -3.68 -7.16 20.10
CA GLY A 110 -4.21 -6.02 19.35
C GLY A 110 -3.90 -4.68 20.02
N LYS A 111 -4.10 -4.62 21.34
CA LYS A 111 -3.75 -3.44 22.15
C LYS A 111 -2.24 -3.19 22.12
N ALA A 112 -1.42 -4.22 22.27
CA ALA A 112 0.05 -4.07 22.23
C ALA A 112 0.53 -3.52 20.88
N LYS A 113 -0.07 -3.96 19.76
CA LYS A 113 0.19 -3.40 18.41
C LYS A 113 -0.19 -1.94 18.33
N SER A 114 -1.39 -1.58 18.81
CA SER A 114 -1.88 -0.20 18.83
C SER A 114 -0.97 0.72 19.67
N ASP A 115 -0.59 0.27 20.89
CA ASP A 115 0.30 1.02 21.78
C ASP A 115 1.71 1.21 21.19
N ALA A 116 2.21 0.22 20.43
CA ALA A 116 3.49 0.32 19.72
C ALA A 116 3.42 1.36 18.59
N ILE A 117 2.35 1.34 17.78
CA ILE A 117 2.13 2.31 16.70
C ILE A 117 2.01 3.73 17.26
N GLU A 118 1.34 3.91 18.39
CA GLU A 118 1.17 5.24 19.00
C GLU A 118 2.51 5.90 19.33
N LYS A 119 3.51 5.12 19.70
CA LYS A 119 4.86 5.61 20.07
C LYS A 119 5.74 5.96 18.88
N LEU A 120 5.35 5.61 17.66
CA LEU A 120 6.14 5.93 16.46
C LEU A 120 6.13 7.43 16.19
N THR A 121 7.30 7.96 15.85
CA THR A 121 7.49 9.40 15.57
C THR A 121 8.02 9.67 14.18
N SER A 122 8.76 8.72 13.57
CA SER A 122 9.27 8.91 12.22
C SER A 122 8.20 8.57 11.18
N LYS A 123 8.10 9.36 10.11
CA LYS A 123 7.22 9.08 8.98
C LYS A 123 7.47 7.69 8.40
N ALA A 124 8.74 7.29 8.25
CA ALA A 124 9.11 6.00 7.68
C ALA A 124 8.54 4.83 8.51
N ASP A 125 8.70 4.88 9.84
CA ASP A 125 8.19 3.83 10.73
C ASP A 125 6.66 3.80 10.76
N ILE A 126 6.01 4.97 10.72
CA ILE A 126 4.54 5.08 10.68
C ILE A 126 4.00 4.48 9.38
N ILE A 127 4.62 4.76 8.23
CA ILE A 127 4.23 4.18 6.94
C ILE A 127 4.49 2.68 6.92
N GLN A 128 5.59 2.20 7.51
CA GLN A 128 5.84 0.77 7.60
C GLN A 128 4.78 0.07 8.46
N ALA A 129 4.43 0.64 9.61
CA ALA A 129 3.36 0.10 10.46
C ALA A 129 1.99 0.08 9.76
N LEU A 130 1.70 1.10 8.93
CA LEU A 130 0.52 1.12 8.07
C LEU A 130 0.53 -0.06 7.08
N LYS A 131 1.63 -0.28 6.35
CA LYS A 131 1.78 -1.40 5.40
C LYS A 131 1.66 -2.76 6.08
N ASP A 132 2.25 -2.91 7.26
CA ASP A 132 2.12 -4.13 8.06
C ASP A 132 0.66 -4.39 8.47
N SER A 133 -0.08 -3.34 8.82
CA SER A 133 -1.50 -3.43 9.16
C SER A 133 -2.39 -3.82 7.96
N PHE A 134 -2.05 -3.37 6.76
CA PHE A 134 -2.71 -3.82 5.53
C PHE A 134 -2.42 -5.29 5.22
N THR A 135 -1.18 -5.75 5.44
CA THR A 135 -0.83 -7.19 5.31
C THR A 135 -1.69 -8.06 6.24
N GLN A 136 -1.93 -7.61 7.48
CA GLN A 136 -2.84 -8.28 8.40
C GLN A 136 -4.29 -8.27 7.87
N ALA A 137 -4.75 -7.16 7.32
CA ALA A 137 -6.10 -7.05 6.76
C ALA A 137 -6.30 -7.99 5.56
N HIS A 138 -5.35 -8.08 4.64
CA HIS A 138 -5.37 -9.05 3.54
C HIS A 138 -5.43 -10.49 4.04
N THR A 139 -4.63 -10.82 5.05
CA THR A 139 -4.62 -12.16 5.67
C THR A 139 -5.99 -12.50 6.26
N TYR A 140 -6.62 -11.56 6.97
CA TYR A 140 -7.97 -11.74 7.51
C TYR A 140 -9.01 -11.97 6.41
N ILE A 141 -9.00 -11.13 5.37
CA ILE A 141 -9.94 -11.20 4.24
C ILE A 141 -9.80 -12.51 3.47
N ALA A 142 -8.58 -13.01 3.27
CA ALA A 142 -8.33 -14.29 2.61
C ALA A 142 -9.04 -15.47 3.29
N GLY A 143 -9.31 -15.37 4.60
CA GLY A 143 -10.07 -16.38 5.38
C GLY A 143 -11.59 -16.23 5.28
N ILE A 144 -12.13 -15.25 4.54
CA ILE A 144 -13.58 -15.06 4.40
C ILE A 144 -14.14 -15.95 3.29
N THR A 145 -15.04 -16.84 3.66
CA THR A 145 -15.70 -17.77 2.75
C THR A 145 -17.20 -17.46 2.64
N PRO A 146 -17.92 -17.98 1.63
CA PRO A 146 -19.38 -17.85 1.57
C PRO A 146 -20.09 -18.38 2.83
N GLN A 147 -19.51 -19.37 3.51
CA GLN A 147 -20.09 -19.99 4.69
C GLN A 147 -19.90 -19.17 5.97
N ASN A 148 -18.83 -18.35 6.05
CA ASN A 148 -18.52 -17.59 7.27
C ASN A 148 -18.68 -16.06 7.13
N ALA A 149 -18.87 -15.53 5.92
CA ALA A 149 -18.95 -14.09 5.67
C ALA A 149 -20.01 -13.37 6.52
N PHE A 150 -21.16 -14.02 6.72
CA PHE A 150 -22.30 -13.45 7.45
C PHE A 150 -22.62 -14.20 8.76
N VAL A 151 -21.66 -14.97 9.27
CA VAL A 151 -21.76 -15.54 10.61
C VAL A 151 -21.41 -14.45 11.62
N MET A 152 -22.27 -14.31 12.66
CA MET A 152 -22.05 -13.37 13.76
C MET A 152 -20.82 -13.76 14.56
N THR A 153 -19.99 -12.77 14.85
CA THR A 153 -18.90 -12.81 15.83
C THR A 153 -19.24 -11.84 16.97
N GLU A 154 -18.38 -11.71 17.95
CA GLU A 154 -18.56 -10.78 19.07
C GLU A 154 -18.76 -9.31 18.62
N HIS A 155 -18.11 -8.91 17.53
CA HIS A 155 -18.12 -7.52 17.02
C HIS A 155 -19.02 -7.32 15.78
N GLY A 156 -19.74 -8.34 15.33
CA GLY A 156 -20.57 -8.31 14.11
C GLY A 156 -20.23 -9.43 13.14
N THR A 157 -20.82 -9.43 11.94
CA THR A 157 -20.45 -10.42 10.93
C THR A 157 -19.08 -10.11 10.32
N ARG A 158 -18.34 -11.15 9.90
CA ARG A 158 -17.01 -10.96 9.27
C ARG A 158 -17.08 -10.02 8.08
N GLY A 159 -18.06 -10.22 7.19
CA GLY A 159 -18.25 -9.34 6.04
C GLY A 159 -18.67 -7.91 6.43
N GLY A 160 -19.52 -7.79 7.44
CA GLY A 160 -19.94 -6.47 7.96
C GLY A 160 -18.77 -5.68 8.55
N MET A 161 -17.94 -6.33 9.38
CA MET A 161 -16.74 -5.70 9.94
C MET A 161 -15.73 -5.33 8.86
N THR A 162 -15.57 -6.18 7.85
CA THR A 162 -14.69 -5.88 6.70
C THR A 162 -15.18 -4.67 5.92
N ALA A 163 -16.49 -4.61 5.61
CA ALA A 163 -17.08 -3.46 4.92
C ALA A 163 -16.93 -2.16 5.74
N PHE A 164 -17.13 -2.25 7.06
CA PHE A 164 -16.99 -1.10 7.95
C PHE A 164 -15.52 -0.64 8.07
N GLY A 165 -14.56 -1.57 8.17
CA GLY A 165 -13.14 -1.24 8.18
C GLY A 165 -12.69 -0.53 6.89
N ILE A 166 -13.16 -0.98 5.73
CA ILE A 166 -12.88 -0.32 4.44
C ILE A 166 -13.52 1.08 4.40
N ALA A 167 -14.77 1.23 4.86
CA ALA A 167 -15.44 2.53 4.92
C ALA A 167 -14.73 3.49 5.87
N HIS A 168 -14.23 3.01 7.01
CA HIS A 168 -13.42 3.80 7.95
C HIS A 168 -12.13 4.32 7.32
N MET A 169 -11.43 3.51 6.53
CA MET A 169 -10.25 3.96 5.78
C MET A 169 -10.62 5.08 4.79
N MET A 170 -11.75 4.94 4.07
CA MET A 170 -12.23 5.96 3.12
C MET A 170 -12.52 7.30 3.78
N ASP A 171 -13.12 7.30 5.00
CA ASP A 171 -13.36 8.52 5.77
C ASP A 171 -12.05 9.25 6.09
N HIS A 172 -11.05 8.53 6.61
CA HIS A 172 -9.74 9.11 6.89
C HIS A 172 -8.97 9.51 5.63
N TYR A 173 -9.05 8.73 4.55
CA TYR A 173 -8.46 9.08 3.27
C TYR A 173 -8.99 10.42 2.74
N GLY A 174 -10.31 10.64 2.83
CA GLY A 174 -10.91 11.91 2.44
C GLY A 174 -10.33 13.11 3.20
N GLN A 175 -10.12 12.97 4.51
CA GLN A 175 -9.47 14.00 5.32
C GLN A 175 -8.00 14.21 4.91
N MET A 176 -7.24 13.15 4.67
CA MET A 176 -5.84 13.23 4.23
C MET A 176 -5.72 13.93 2.87
N VAL A 177 -6.63 13.67 1.94
CA VAL A 177 -6.70 14.35 0.62
C VAL A 177 -6.86 15.86 0.80
N VAL A 178 -7.72 16.30 1.73
CA VAL A 178 -7.88 17.73 2.04
C VAL A 178 -6.58 18.31 2.61
N TYR A 179 -5.93 17.61 3.55
CA TYR A 179 -4.67 18.07 4.16
C TYR A 179 -3.52 18.17 3.13
N LEU A 180 -3.43 17.22 2.20
CA LEU A 180 -2.48 17.31 1.08
C LEU A 180 -2.72 18.59 0.26
N ARG A 181 -3.98 18.86 -0.14
CA ARG A 181 -4.34 20.05 -0.93
C ARG A 181 -4.08 21.35 -0.17
N MET A 182 -4.31 21.40 1.12
CA MET A 182 -3.99 22.56 1.97
C MET A 182 -2.47 22.84 2.01
N ASN A 183 -1.65 21.83 1.75
CA ASN A 183 -0.19 21.96 1.62
C ASN A 183 0.29 22.10 0.17
N GLY A 184 -0.60 22.38 -0.78
CA GLY A 184 -0.27 22.55 -2.19
C GLY A 184 0.10 21.25 -2.92
N ILE A 185 -0.26 20.09 -2.36
CA ILE A 185 0.08 18.78 -2.90
C ILE A 185 -1.16 18.18 -3.59
N VAL A 186 -1.05 17.87 -4.88
CA VAL A 186 -2.08 17.11 -5.59
C VAL A 186 -2.03 15.65 -5.11
N PRO A 187 -3.14 15.08 -4.58
CA PRO A 187 -3.17 13.69 -4.15
C PRO A 187 -2.77 12.74 -5.30
N PRO A 188 -1.98 11.68 -5.02
CA PRO A 188 -1.52 10.76 -6.07
C PRO A 188 -2.63 10.21 -6.97
N ALA A 189 -3.76 9.80 -6.39
CA ALA A 189 -4.91 9.30 -7.14
C ALA A 189 -5.56 10.34 -8.09
N SER A 190 -5.26 11.64 -7.91
CA SER A 190 -5.78 12.72 -8.77
C SER A 190 -4.79 13.14 -9.88
N ARG A 191 -3.57 12.58 -9.93
CA ARG A 191 -2.51 13.02 -10.85
C ARG A 191 -2.67 12.52 -12.28
N GLY A 192 -3.52 11.54 -12.55
CA GLY A 192 -3.73 10.94 -13.87
C GLY A 192 -5.02 11.38 -14.57
N SER A 193 -5.78 12.30 -13.99
CA SER A 193 -7.10 12.75 -14.48
C SER A 193 -7.10 14.17 -15.08
N MET A 194 -5.91 14.72 -15.39
CA MET A 194 -5.79 16.01 -16.13
C MET A 194 -5.32 15.76 -17.56
#